data_8757f431f9aae3d6fb820cfc6e64ce45
#
_entry.id   8757f431f9aae3d6fb820cfc6e64ce45
#
_cell.length_a   1.000
_cell.length_b   1.000
_cell.length_c   1.000
_cell.angle_alpha   90.00
_cell.angle_beta   90.00
_cell.angle_gamma   90.00
#
_symmetry.space_group_name_H-M   'P 1'
#
loop_
_entity.id
_entity.type
_entity.pdbx_description
1 polymer ?
#
loop_
_entity_poly.entity_id
_entity_poly.type
_entity_poly.pdbx_seq_one_letter_code
_entity_poly.pdbx_strand_id
1 'polypeptide(L)'
;MKCVILAAGYATRLYPLTENFPKPLLPVQGKPILDWLVEDIGDAVDQYIVISNHKFVQHFQKWAEGRDNMVVLDDGTESNETRLGAVRDVQFAVDALALEDDLLVIAGDNLLDFSLRTFIDYFQKKRTTCIMRYWEESKAKLQKAGVAVVDESDRILEMEEKPAEPKSHWCTPPFYVYKKEDVPLVKVGIESGCGVDAPGSFIAWLSSQTTVHALEMPGQRYDIGDLASYQEVEKVFQAPNQN
;
A
#
# COMPACT_ATOMS: atom_id res chain seq x y z
N MET A 1 8.70 2.11 14.31
CA MET A 1 7.85 2.20 13.07
C MET A 1 6.93 1.00 13.02
N LYS A 2 5.67 1.17 12.62
CA LYS A 2 4.72 0.07 12.41
C LYS A 2 4.43 -0.08 10.92
N CYS A 3 4.10 -1.31 10.46
CA CYS A 3 3.69 -1.56 9.09
C CYS A 3 2.18 -1.84 9.06
N VAL A 4 1.41 -1.01 8.36
CA VAL A 4 -0.01 -1.22 8.11
C VAL A 4 -0.18 -1.81 6.71
N ILE A 5 -0.75 -3.01 6.64
CA ILE A 5 -0.95 -3.76 5.42
C ILE A 5 -2.43 -3.72 5.06
N LEU A 6 -2.74 -3.06 3.95
CA LEU A 6 -4.08 -2.98 3.40
C LEU A 6 -4.41 -4.28 2.66
N ALA A 7 -5.27 -5.10 3.25
CA ALA A 7 -5.64 -6.41 2.74
C ALA A 7 -7.18 -6.67 2.75
N ALA A 8 -7.99 -5.62 2.95
CA ALA A 8 -9.46 -5.72 3.02
C ALA A 8 -10.14 -5.78 1.63
N GLY A 9 -9.38 -5.80 0.53
CA GLY A 9 -9.89 -5.89 -0.82
C GLY A 9 -10.52 -7.25 -1.17
N TYR A 10 -11.60 -7.25 -1.98
CA TYR A 10 -12.30 -8.47 -2.40
C TYR A 10 -11.73 -9.11 -3.67
N ALA A 11 -10.89 -8.41 -4.43
CA ALA A 11 -10.19 -8.88 -5.64
C ALA A 11 -11.08 -9.65 -6.64
N THR A 12 -12.29 -9.16 -6.90
CA THR A 12 -13.33 -9.84 -7.70
C THR A 12 -12.90 -10.17 -9.14
N ARG A 13 -11.92 -9.46 -9.68
CA ARG A 13 -11.35 -9.73 -11.03
C ARG A 13 -10.51 -11.01 -11.10
N LEU A 14 -10.15 -11.59 -9.97
CA LEU A 14 -9.39 -12.84 -9.84
C LEU A 14 -10.29 -14.07 -9.57
N TYR A 15 -11.61 -13.91 -9.60
CA TYR A 15 -12.51 -15.07 -9.44
C TYR A 15 -12.22 -16.14 -10.52
N PRO A 16 -12.28 -17.44 -10.18
CA PRO A 16 -12.75 -18.00 -8.90
C PRO A 16 -11.68 -18.08 -7.79
N LEU A 17 -10.40 -17.75 -8.05
CA LEU A 17 -9.31 -17.91 -7.08
C LEU A 17 -9.54 -17.15 -5.77
N THR A 18 -10.12 -15.96 -5.86
CA THR A 18 -10.36 -15.07 -4.71
C THR A 18 -11.81 -15.05 -4.25
N GLU A 19 -12.64 -15.98 -4.75
CA GLU A 19 -14.01 -16.07 -4.29
C GLU A 19 -14.10 -16.41 -2.81
N ASN A 20 -13.26 -17.35 -2.34
CA ASN A 20 -13.22 -17.79 -0.93
C ASN A 20 -11.83 -17.73 -0.31
N PHE A 21 -10.89 -17.02 -0.95
CA PHE A 21 -9.51 -16.90 -0.48
C PHE A 21 -8.95 -15.51 -0.77
N PRO A 22 -8.26 -14.84 0.19
CA PRO A 22 -7.78 -13.48 -0.02
C PRO A 22 -6.58 -13.42 -0.97
N LYS A 23 -6.59 -12.47 -1.89
CA LYS A 23 -5.52 -12.26 -2.88
C LYS A 23 -4.11 -12.17 -2.26
N PRO A 24 -3.87 -11.45 -1.14
CA PRO A 24 -2.53 -11.35 -0.56
C PRO A 24 -1.93 -12.71 -0.11
N LEU A 25 -2.77 -13.70 0.12
CA LEU A 25 -2.32 -15.05 0.50
C LEU A 25 -2.25 -16.03 -0.67
N LEU A 26 -2.59 -15.62 -1.90
CA LEU A 26 -2.36 -16.45 -3.10
C LEU A 26 -0.86 -16.72 -3.26
N PRO A 27 -0.47 -17.96 -3.59
CA PRO A 27 0.93 -18.29 -3.78
C PRO A 27 1.48 -17.71 -5.08
N VAL A 28 2.68 -17.16 -5.05
CA VAL A 28 3.53 -16.92 -6.22
C VAL A 28 4.86 -17.61 -5.96
N GLN A 29 5.26 -18.48 -6.87
CA GLN A 29 6.44 -19.33 -6.72
C GLN A 29 6.46 -20.11 -5.38
N GLY A 30 5.28 -20.64 -5.02
CA GLY A 30 5.10 -21.49 -3.84
C GLY A 30 5.01 -20.75 -2.49
N LYS A 31 5.06 -19.41 -2.48
CA LYS A 31 4.98 -18.59 -1.26
C LYS A 31 3.87 -17.53 -1.39
N PRO A 32 3.06 -17.26 -0.34
CA PRO A 32 2.08 -16.19 -0.34
C PRO A 32 2.67 -14.85 -0.79
N ILE A 33 1.92 -14.08 -1.60
CA ILE A 33 2.33 -12.74 -2.03
C ILE A 33 2.76 -11.89 -0.84
N LEU A 34 2.00 -11.93 0.24
CA LEU A 34 2.26 -11.14 1.44
C LEU A 34 3.55 -11.54 2.16
N ASP A 35 3.96 -12.80 2.10
CA ASP A 35 5.22 -13.27 2.71
C ASP A 35 6.45 -12.68 2.03
N TRP A 36 6.39 -12.44 0.71
CA TRP A 36 7.49 -11.77 0.01
C TRP A 36 7.74 -10.36 0.55
N LEU A 37 6.67 -9.60 0.85
CA LEU A 37 6.78 -8.25 1.41
C LEU A 37 7.24 -8.28 2.87
N VAL A 38 6.64 -9.15 3.68
CA VAL A 38 6.93 -9.24 5.13
C VAL A 38 8.36 -9.71 5.37
N GLU A 39 8.85 -10.70 4.63
CA GLU A 39 10.22 -11.20 4.76
C GLU A 39 11.26 -10.17 4.29
N ASP A 40 10.96 -9.41 3.23
CA ASP A 40 11.83 -8.33 2.77
C ASP A 40 11.95 -7.19 3.81
N ILE A 41 10.83 -6.74 4.35
CA ILE A 41 10.81 -5.70 5.38
C ILE A 41 11.47 -6.20 6.67
N GLY A 42 11.15 -7.42 7.10
CA GLY A 42 11.75 -8.10 8.25
C GLY A 42 11.67 -7.27 9.54
N ASP A 43 12.83 -7.00 10.13
CA ASP A 43 13.01 -6.26 11.39
C ASP A 43 13.09 -4.73 11.23
N ALA A 44 12.91 -4.20 10.02
CA ALA A 44 12.87 -2.75 9.80
C ALA A 44 11.61 -2.09 10.41
N VAL A 45 10.61 -2.90 10.81
CA VAL A 45 9.43 -2.46 11.54
C VAL A 45 9.23 -3.31 12.80
N ASP A 46 8.65 -2.69 13.85
CA ASP A 46 8.44 -3.35 15.14
C ASP A 46 7.22 -4.27 15.14
N GLN A 47 6.22 -3.95 14.29
CA GLN A 47 4.95 -4.66 14.24
C GLN A 47 4.32 -4.54 12.87
N TYR A 48 3.66 -5.60 12.43
CA TYR A 48 2.80 -5.66 11.26
C TYR A 48 1.32 -5.67 11.67
N ILE A 49 0.52 -4.84 11.03
CA ILE A 49 -0.91 -4.68 11.28
C ILE A 49 -1.62 -4.96 9.96
N VAL A 50 -2.24 -6.12 9.84
CA VAL A 50 -2.99 -6.52 8.63
C VAL A 50 -4.45 -6.13 8.82
N ILE A 51 -4.99 -5.33 7.91
CA ILE A 51 -6.40 -4.96 7.90
C ILE A 51 -7.10 -5.83 6.86
N SER A 52 -8.02 -6.64 7.33
CA SER A 52 -8.82 -7.55 6.52
C SER A 52 -10.30 -7.22 6.63
N ASN A 53 -11.07 -7.54 5.58
CA ASN A 53 -12.54 -7.61 5.69
C ASN A 53 -12.98 -8.84 6.49
N HIS A 54 -14.23 -8.83 6.97
CA HIS A 54 -14.81 -9.90 7.77
C HIS A 54 -14.78 -11.27 7.07
N LYS A 55 -15.00 -11.30 5.76
CA LYS A 55 -15.00 -12.52 4.96
C LYS A 55 -13.69 -13.29 5.04
N PHE A 56 -12.55 -12.58 5.07
CA PHE A 56 -11.23 -13.19 4.96
C PHE A 56 -10.39 -13.14 6.24
N VAL A 57 -10.87 -12.51 7.30
CA VAL A 57 -10.08 -12.30 8.54
C VAL A 57 -9.51 -13.59 9.10
N GLN A 58 -10.26 -14.70 9.07
CA GLN A 58 -9.81 -16.01 9.58
C GLN A 58 -8.60 -16.55 8.80
N HIS A 59 -8.51 -16.28 7.48
CA HIS A 59 -7.36 -16.68 6.69
C HIS A 59 -6.09 -15.95 7.13
N PHE A 60 -6.20 -14.65 7.40
CA PHE A 60 -5.06 -13.85 7.88
C PHE A 60 -4.70 -14.19 9.32
N GLN A 61 -5.68 -14.46 10.19
CA GLN A 61 -5.42 -14.92 11.56
C GLN A 61 -4.62 -16.23 11.55
N LYS A 62 -5.04 -17.21 10.74
CA LYS A 62 -4.31 -18.46 10.56
C LYS A 62 -2.91 -18.25 9.97
N TRP A 63 -2.77 -17.36 9.00
CA TRP A 63 -1.48 -17.01 8.40
C TRP A 63 -0.54 -16.34 9.43
N ALA A 64 -1.08 -15.56 10.37
CA ALA A 64 -0.34 -14.88 11.41
C ALA A 64 0.02 -15.76 12.62
N GLU A 65 -0.51 -16.98 12.72
CA GLU A 65 -0.21 -17.91 13.82
C GLU A 65 1.30 -18.15 13.98
N GLY A 66 1.80 -18.01 15.22
CA GLY A 66 3.23 -18.17 15.53
C GLY A 66 4.12 -17.01 15.13
N ARG A 67 3.56 -15.87 14.71
CA ARG A 67 4.27 -14.63 14.37
C ARG A 67 3.95 -13.55 15.43
N ASP A 68 4.80 -13.41 16.44
CA ASP A 68 4.54 -12.60 17.64
C ASP A 68 4.37 -11.10 17.36
N ASN A 69 4.92 -10.61 16.24
CA ASN A 69 4.86 -9.19 15.87
C ASN A 69 3.72 -8.85 14.89
N MET A 70 2.75 -9.75 14.71
CA MET A 70 1.62 -9.53 13.80
C MET A 70 0.30 -9.36 14.54
N VAL A 71 -0.48 -8.38 14.08
CA VAL A 71 -1.86 -8.13 14.51
C VAL A 71 -2.76 -8.16 13.28
N VAL A 72 -3.88 -8.86 13.36
CA VAL A 72 -4.89 -8.89 12.31
C VAL A 72 -6.13 -8.16 12.83
N LEU A 73 -6.56 -7.15 12.10
CA LEU A 73 -7.77 -6.37 12.39
C LEU A 73 -8.87 -6.73 11.38
N ASP A 74 -10.08 -6.94 11.87
CA ASP A 74 -11.30 -7.10 11.08
C ASP A 74 -11.98 -5.74 10.94
N ASP A 75 -12.10 -5.21 9.71
CA ASP A 75 -12.78 -3.94 9.45
C ASP A 75 -14.31 -4.04 9.53
N GLY A 76 -14.84 -5.27 9.72
CA GLY A 76 -16.25 -5.58 9.86
C GLY A 76 -17.04 -5.54 8.55
N THR A 77 -16.40 -5.29 7.40
CA THR A 77 -17.10 -5.24 6.11
C THR A 77 -17.32 -6.64 5.54
N GLU A 78 -18.50 -6.89 4.98
CA GLU A 78 -18.91 -8.22 4.50
C GLU A 78 -18.97 -8.30 2.96
N SER A 79 -18.94 -7.16 2.27
CA SER A 79 -19.04 -7.11 0.82
C SER A 79 -18.23 -5.95 0.22
N ASN A 80 -17.94 -6.05 -1.09
CA ASN A 80 -17.23 -5.00 -1.81
C ASN A 80 -17.98 -3.65 -1.80
N GLU A 81 -19.32 -3.68 -1.70
CA GLU A 81 -20.16 -2.49 -1.66
C GLU A 81 -20.09 -1.77 -0.31
N THR A 82 -19.84 -2.52 0.78
CA THR A 82 -19.78 -1.98 2.14
C THR A 82 -18.37 -1.65 2.62
N ARG A 83 -17.34 -1.88 1.78
CA ARG A 83 -15.93 -1.64 2.14
C ARG A 83 -15.70 -0.23 2.67
N LEU A 84 -14.84 -0.09 3.66
CA LEU A 84 -14.50 1.21 4.24
C LEU A 84 -13.71 2.09 3.24
N GLY A 85 -12.84 1.48 2.48
CA GLY A 85 -11.85 2.15 1.64
C GLY A 85 -10.51 2.34 2.34
N ALA A 86 -9.44 2.32 1.56
CA ALA A 86 -8.07 2.20 2.06
C ALA A 86 -7.66 3.30 3.07
N VAL A 87 -8.14 4.53 2.89
CA VAL A 87 -7.82 5.63 3.84
C VAL A 87 -8.53 5.43 5.19
N ARG A 88 -9.78 4.95 5.16
CA ARG A 88 -10.50 4.62 6.39
C ARG A 88 -9.95 3.37 7.06
N ASP A 89 -9.44 2.40 6.31
CA ASP A 89 -8.75 1.24 6.87
C ASP A 89 -7.52 1.67 7.67
N VAL A 90 -6.72 2.61 7.14
CA VAL A 90 -5.61 3.19 7.90
C VAL A 90 -6.11 3.88 9.17
N GLN A 91 -7.15 4.73 9.08
CA GLN A 91 -7.71 5.41 10.25
C GLN A 91 -8.26 4.41 11.27
N PHE A 92 -8.90 3.35 10.81
CA PHE A 92 -9.39 2.28 11.68
C PHE A 92 -8.25 1.62 12.48
N ALA A 93 -7.12 1.32 11.82
CA ALA A 93 -5.96 0.78 12.54
C ALA A 93 -5.38 1.78 13.55
N VAL A 94 -5.29 3.06 13.18
CA VAL A 94 -4.82 4.14 14.06
C VAL A 94 -5.69 4.22 15.32
N ASP A 95 -7.00 4.20 15.16
CA ASP A 95 -7.94 4.30 16.28
C ASP A 95 -7.95 3.03 17.14
N ALA A 96 -7.97 1.84 16.50
CA ALA A 96 -8.06 0.56 17.20
C ALA A 96 -6.84 0.25 18.07
N LEU A 97 -5.66 0.70 17.66
CA LEU A 97 -4.39 0.41 18.33
C LEU A 97 -3.71 1.64 18.93
N ALA A 98 -4.37 2.81 18.89
CA ALA A 98 -3.84 4.10 19.35
C ALA A 98 -2.41 4.35 18.80
N LEU A 99 -2.25 4.21 17.48
CA LEU A 99 -0.94 4.29 16.84
C LEU A 99 -0.37 5.72 16.89
N GLU A 100 0.82 5.84 17.47
CA GLU A 100 1.58 7.08 17.60
C GLU A 100 2.99 6.99 17.01
N ASP A 101 3.19 6.12 16.04
CA ASP A 101 4.46 5.84 15.37
C ASP A 101 4.47 6.33 13.93
N ASP A 102 5.68 6.34 13.32
CA ASP A 102 5.80 6.37 11.86
C ASP A 102 5.14 5.12 11.29
N LEU A 103 4.36 5.26 10.22
CA LEU A 103 3.61 4.15 9.60
C LEU A 103 4.09 3.87 8.19
N LEU A 104 4.65 2.68 7.96
CA LEU A 104 4.78 2.13 6.61
C LEU A 104 3.42 1.57 6.19
N VAL A 105 2.77 2.18 5.22
CA VAL A 105 1.46 1.75 4.69
C VAL A 105 1.65 1.13 3.32
N ILE A 106 1.28 -0.13 3.17
CA ILE A 106 1.45 -0.89 1.93
C ILE A 106 0.18 -1.65 1.54
N ALA A 107 -0.06 -1.81 0.24
CA ALA A 107 -1.06 -2.76 -0.23
C ALA A 107 -0.46 -4.18 -0.24
N GLY A 108 -1.13 -5.12 0.41
CA GLY A 108 -0.65 -6.49 0.63
C GLY A 108 -0.66 -7.40 -0.60
N ASP A 109 -1.01 -6.88 -1.76
CA ASP A 109 -1.24 -7.63 -3.00
C ASP A 109 -0.25 -7.31 -4.12
N ASN A 110 0.91 -6.75 -3.78
CA ASN A 110 1.97 -6.38 -4.71
C ASN A 110 3.22 -7.25 -4.52
N LEU A 111 3.96 -7.44 -5.60
CA LEU A 111 5.30 -8.04 -5.59
C LEU A 111 6.31 -7.02 -6.12
N LEU A 112 7.51 -7.03 -5.56
CA LEU A 112 8.60 -6.12 -5.91
C LEU A 112 9.87 -6.93 -6.20
N ASP A 113 10.66 -6.52 -7.19
CA ASP A 113 11.99 -7.08 -7.43
C ASP A 113 13.12 -6.29 -6.73
N PHE A 114 12.74 -5.36 -5.87
CA PHE A 114 13.64 -4.55 -5.05
C PHE A 114 13.17 -4.50 -3.59
N SER A 115 14.07 -4.15 -2.68
CA SER A 115 13.78 -4.12 -1.25
C SER A 115 13.08 -2.83 -0.82
N LEU A 116 12.00 -2.96 -0.03
CA LEU A 116 11.33 -1.85 0.67
C LEU A 116 12.19 -1.20 1.75
N ARG A 117 13.25 -1.86 2.21
CA ARG A 117 14.23 -1.27 3.15
C ARG A 117 14.85 0.00 2.56
N THR A 118 15.12 0.04 1.24
CA THR A 118 15.58 1.26 0.55
C THR A 118 14.61 2.43 0.72
N PHE A 119 13.30 2.16 0.72
CA PHE A 119 12.28 3.18 0.92
C PHE A 119 12.23 3.66 2.38
N ILE A 120 12.37 2.75 3.33
CA ILE A 120 12.47 3.08 4.76
C ILE A 120 13.72 3.96 5.01
N ASP A 121 14.86 3.61 4.43
CA ASP A 121 16.10 4.41 4.51
C ASP A 121 15.94 5.81 3.90
N TYR A 122 15.22 5.91 2.79
CA TYR A 122 14.90 7.20 2.17
C TYR A 122 14.06 8.07 3.12
N PHE A 123 13.01 7.52 3.73
CA PHE A 123 12.21 8.20 4.72
C PHE A 123 13.06 8.67 5.91
N GLN A 124 13.96 7.83 6.44
CA GLN A 124 14.84 8.18 7.55
C GLN A 124 15.76 9.36 7.21
N LYS A 125 16.15 9.53 5.94
CA LYS A 125 16.95 10.66 5.46
C LYS A 125 16.12 11.93 5.27
N LYS A 126 14.94 11.80 4.66
CA LYS A 126 14.07 12.96 4.33
C LYS A 126 13.34 13.52 5.56
N ARG A 127 12.94 12.66 6.50
CA ARG A 127 12.21 13.04 7.72
C ARG A 127 10.87 13.75 7.46
N THR A 128 10.23 13.41 6.37
CA THR A 128 8.89 13.86 5.97
C THR A 128 8.08 12.64 5.58
N THR A 129 6.76 12.75 5.49
CA THR A 129 5.96 11.72 4.82
C THR A 129 6.53 11.48 3.41
N CYS A 130 6.68 10.20 3.04
CA CYS A 130 7.26 9.77 1.77
C CYS A 130 6.34 8.81 1.04
N ILE A 131 6.41 8.87 -0.29
CA ILE A 131 5.76 7.93 -1.20
C ILE A 131 6.76 7.37 -2.20
N MET A 132 6.37 6.35 -2.95
CA MET A 132 7.09 5.93 -4.15
C MET A 132 6.47 6.51 -5.41
N ARG A 133 7.29 6.65 -6.46
CA ARG A 133 6.85 7.00 -7.81
C ARG A 133 7.54 6.13 -8.85
N TYR A 134 6.90 5.96 -10.02
CA TYR A 134 7.50 5.33 -11.20
C TYR A 134 7.02 6.03 -12.47
N TRP A 135 7.84 5.95 -13.53
CA TRP A 135 7.50 6.57 -14.82
C TRP A 135 6.52 5.72 -15.61
N GLU A 136 5.45 6.33 -16.13
CA GLU A 136 4.44 5.68 -16.98
C GLU A 136 4.13 6.57 -18.19
N GLU A 137 4.23 6.00 -19.40
CA GLU A 137 3.97 6.72 -20.65
C GLU A 137 2.51 6.64 -21.10
N SER A 138 1.81 5.57 -20.68
CA SER A 138 0.42 5.33 -21.09
C SER A 138 -0.55 6.25 -20.36
N LYS A 139 -1.18 7.18 -21.09
CA LYS A 139 -2.24 8.05 -20.55
C LYS A 139 -3.37 7.22 -19.90
N ALA A 140 -3.74 6.09 -20.49
CA ALA A 140 -4.79 5.22 -19.95
C ALA A 140 -4.42 4.58 -18.60
N LYS A 141 -3.13 4.35 -18.34
CA LYS A 141 -2.65 3.87 -17.02
C LYS A 141 -2.54 5.03 -16.04
N LEU A 142 -2.02 6.18 -16.47
CA LEU A 142 -1.98 7.41 -15.67
C LEU A 142 -3.37 7.78 -15.11
N GLN A 143 -4.42 7.68 -15.94
CA GLN A 143 -5.80 7.95 -15.54
C GLN A 143 -6.39 6.95 -14.51
N LYS A 144 -5.67 5.87 -14.19
CA LYS A 144 -6.08 4.84 -13.23
C LYS A 144 -5.23 4.79 -11.96
N ALA A 145 -4.23 5.65 -11.86
CA ALA A 145 -3.29 5.72 -10.74
C ALA A 145 -3.24 7.11 -10.14
N GLY A 146 -2.63 7.25 -8.97
CA GLY A 146 -2.20 8.55 -8.47
C GLY A 146 -1.10 9.11 -9.37
N VAL A 147 -1.14 10.40 -9.68
CA VAL A 147 -0.13 11.09 -10.49
C VAL A 147 0.40 12.30 -9.74
N ALA A 148 1.73 12.37 -9.59
CA ALA A 148 2.42 13.42 -8.86
C ALA A 148 3.28 14.28 -9.77
N VAL A 149 3.29 15.59 -9.53
CA VAL A 149 4.28 16.54 -10.05
C VAL A 149 5.30 16.75 -8.94
N VAL A 150 6.58 16.57 -9.24
CA VAL A 150 7.68 16.68 -8.28
C VAL A 150 8.72 17.67 -8.74
N ASP A 151 9.42 18.32 -7.79
CA ASP A 151 10.56 19.18 -8.06
C ASP A 151 11.90 18.40 -8.09
N GLU A 152 13.01 19.11 -8.33
CA GLU A 152 14.36 18.54 -8.38
C GLU A 152 14.84 17.93 -7.05
N SER A 153 14.18 18.24 -5.93
CA SER A 153 14.47 17.69 -4.61
C SER A 153 13.61 16.47 -4.26
N ASP A 154 12.81 15.98 -5.21
CA ASP A 154 11.78 14.93 -5.06
C ASP A 154 10.58 15.36 -4.22
N ARG A 155 10.41 16.64 -3.92
CA ARG A 155 9.23 17.14 -3.21
C ARG A 155 8.01 17.12 -4.13
N ILE A 156 6.87 16.66 -3.62
CA ILE A 156 5.60 16.72 -4.32
C ILE A 156 5.11 18.18 -4.32
N LEU A 157 4.90 18.71 -5.52
CA LEU A 157 4.32 20.02 -5.74
C LEU A 157 2.80 19.95 -5.89
N GLU A 158 2.33 18.88 -6.54
CA GLU A 158 0.91 18.59 -6.75
C GLU A 158 0.74 17.08 -6.92
N MET A 159 -0.37 16.55 -6.44
CA MET A 159 -0.76 15.16 -6.66
C MET A 159 -2.27 15.06 -6.86
N GLU A 160 -2.68 14.21 -7.79
CA GLU A 160 -4.08 13.94 -8.09
C GLU A 160 -4.30 12.44 -8.22
N GLU A 161 -5.34 11.92 -7.58
CA GLU A 161 -5.72 10.51 -7.68
C GLU A 161 -6.65 10.31 -8.89
N LYS A 162 -6.24 9.44 -9.82
CA LYS A 162 -6.96 9.10 -11.04
C LYS A 162 -7.38 10.34 -11.85
N PRO A 163 -6.45 11.21 -12.23
CA PRO A 163 -6.75 12.45 -12.94
C PRO A 163 -7.32 12.16 -14.33
N ALA A 164 -8.35 12.92 -14.74
CA ALA A 164 -8.87 12.86 -16.12
C ALA A 164 -7.81 13.34 -17.13
N GLU A 165 -7.04 14.37 -16.75
CA GLU A 165 -5.94 14.94 -17.54
C GLU A 165 -4.64 14.94 -16.68
N PRO A 166 -3.82 13.88 -16.79
CA PRO A 166 -2.57 13.77 -16.02
C PRO A 166 -1.59 14.91 -16.33
N LYS A 167 -1.08 15.57 -15.29
CA LYS A 167 -0.13 16.69 -15.42
C LYS A 167 1.33 16.25 -15.47
N SER A 168 1.61 14.99 -15.22
CA SER A 168 2.94 14.40 -15.28
C SER A 168 2.87 12.92 -15.69
N HIS A 169 4.03 12.31 -15.84
CA HIS A 169 4.19 10.88 -16.07
C HIS A 169 4.54 10.07 -14.80
N TRP A 170 4.63 10.73 -13.63
CA TRP A 170 4.98 10.07 -12.39
C TRP A 170 3.75 9.47 -11.71
N CYS A 171 3.58 8.17 -11.88
CA CYS A 171 2.58 7.38 -11.15
C CYS A 171 3.05 7.08 -9.73
N THR A 172 2.09 6.98 -8.80
CA THR A 172 2.34 6.65 -7.40
C THR A 172 1.75 5.28 -7.05
N PRO A 173 2.58 4.27 -6.75
CA PRO A 173 2.12 2.97 -6.30
C PRO A 173 1.72 3.02 -4.81
N PRO A 174 0.98 2.03 -4.29
CA PRO A 174 0.45 2.06 -2.93
C PRO A 174 1.50 1.68 -1.87
N PHE A 175 2.58 2.45 -1.81
CA PHE A 175 3.65 2.35 -0.82
C PHE A 175 3.92 3.74 -0.24
N TYR A 176 3.65 3.91 1.05
CA TYR A 176 3.73 5.17 1.75
C TYR A 176 4.44 4.99 3.09
N VAL A 177 5.22 5.98 3.53
CA VAL A 177 5.63 6.09 4.92
C VAL A 177 5.07 7.40 5.45
N TYR A 178 4.07 7.30 6.34
CA TYR A 178 3.53 8.46 7.03
C TYR A 178 4.41 8.79 8.22
N LYS A 179 4.89 10.03 8.26
CA LYS A 179 5.59 10.55 9.43
C LYS A 179 4.63 10.59 10.62
N LYS A 180 5.11 10.25 11.81
CA LYS A 180 4.34 10.21 13.05
C LYS A 180 3.44 11.45 13.23
N GLU A 181 3.99 12.64 12.99
CA GLU A 181 3.26 13.91 13.15
C GLU A 181 2.13 14.09 12.13
N ASP A 182 2.20 13.40 11.00
CA ASP A 182 1.20 13.46 9.93
C ASP A 182 0.10 12.39 10.10
N VAL A 183 0.32 11.36 10.93
CA VAL A 183 -0.67 10.29 11.17
C VAL A 183 -2.02 10.82 11.67
N PRO A 184 -2.09 11.78 12.64
CA PRO A 184 -3.36 12.35 13.05
C PRO A 184 -4.12 13.09 11.93
N LEU A 185 -3.40 13.52 10.88
CA LEU A 185 -3.99 14.21 9.73
C LEU A 185 -4.81 13.27 8.83
N VAL A 186 -4.71 11.93 8.97
CA VAL A 186 -5.57 10.99 8.23
C VAL A 186 -7.04 11.27 8.54
N LYS A 187 -7.39 11.43 9.83
CA LYS A 187 -8.74 11.78 10.26
C LYS A 187 -9.19 13.12 9.70
N VAL A 188 -8.33 14.14 9.81
CA VAL A 188 -8.61 15.47 9.28
C VAL A 188 -8.83 15.45 7.77
N GLY A 189 -8.02 14.69 7.03
CA GLY A 189 -8.17 14.51 5.59
C GLY A 189 -9.51 13.88 5.22
N ILE A 190 -9.94 12.83 5.92
CA ILE A 190 -11.25 12.19 5.74
C ILE A 190 -12.39 13.18 6.00
N GLU A 191 -12.34 13.91 7.10
CA GLU A 191 -13.32 14.93 7.46
C GLU A 191 -13.36 16.10 6.46
N SER A 192 -12.22 16.39 5.82
CA SER A 192 -12.09 17.41 4.76
C SER A 192 -12.47 16.88 3.37
N GLY A 193 -12.87 15.63 3.23
CA GLY A 193 -13.32 15.03 1.96
C GLY A 193 -12.20 14.62 1.01
N CYS A 194 -11.03 14.20 1.50
CA CYS A 194 -9.88 13.78 0.65
C CYS A 194 -10.14 12.58 -0.26
N GLY A 195 -11.30 11.92 -0.13
CA GLY A 195 -11.57 10.62 -0.74
C GLY A 195 -11.03 9.49 0.13
N VAL A 196 -11.72 8.33 0.12
CA VAL A 196 -11.40 7.24 1.06
C VAL A 196 -11.07 5.91 0.39
N ASP A 197 -11.44 5.74 -0.88
CA ASP A 197 -11.33 4.46 -1.59
C ASP A 197 -9.88 4.10 -1.93
N ALA A 198 -9.13 5.04 -2.51
CA ALA A 198 -7.74 4.85 -2.89
C ALA A 198 -6.80 5.48 -1.84
N PRO A 199 -5.72 4.79 -1.43
CA PRO A 199 -4.82 5.32 -0.39
C PRO A 199 -4.09 6.59 -0.85
N GLY A 200 -3.86 6.76 -2.16
CA GLY A 200 -3.27 7.96 -2.75
C GLY A 200 -4.11 9.23 -2.57
N SER A 201 -5.43 9.10 -2.36
CA SER A 201 -6.31 10.26 -2.13
C SER A 201 -5.93 11.06 -0.88
N PHE A 202 -5.51 10.38 0.19
CA PHE A 202 -5.00 11.05 1.38
C PHE A 202 -3.70 11.81 1.10
N ILE A 203 -2.77 11.20 0.36
CA ILE A 203 -1.50 11.85 0.01
C ILE A 203 -1.71 13.07 -0.88
N ALA A 204 -2.64 12.99 -1.84
CA ALA A 204 -3.00 14.13 -2.68
C ALA A 204 -3.48 15.32 -1.83
N TRP A 205 -4.30 15.07 -0.81
CA TRP A 205 -4.71 16.09 0.15
C TRP A 205 -3.54 16.52 1.06
N LEU A 206 -2.79 15.56 1.64
CA LEU A 206 -1.71 15.82 2.59
C LEU A 206 -0.59 16.66 1.98
N SER A 207 -0.25 16.46 0.71
CA SER A 207 0.81 17.21 0.02
C SER A 207 0.52 18.71 -0.09
N SER A 208 -0.75 19.12 0.06
CA SER A 208 -1.15 20.53 0.18
C SER A 208 -1.06 21.09 1.61
N GLN A 209 -0.93 20.22 2.62
CA GLN A 209 -0.89 20.59 4.03
C GLN A 209 0.55 20.58 4.58
N THR A 210 1.37 19.64 4.12
CA THR A 210 2.73 19.45 4.62
C THR A 210 3.68 19.04 3.48
N THR A 211 4.96 18.95 3.78
CA THR A 211 5.96 18.49 2.80
C THR A 211 5.93 16.98 2.68
N VAL A 212 5.75 16.49 1.45
CA VAL A 212 5.81 15.07 1.07
C VAL A 212 6.89 14.90 0.00
N HIS A 213 7.71 13.85 0.12
CA HIS A 213 8.71 13.51 -0.89
C HIS A 213 8.40 12.18 -1.57
N ALA A 214 8.86 12.02 -2.82
CA ALA A 214 8.58 10.85 -3.65
C ALA A 214 9.87 10.17 -4.12
N LEU A 215 10.20 9.00 -3.57
CA LEU A 215 11.30 8.15 -4.05
C LEU A 215 10.94 7.53 -5.41
N GLU A 216 11.80 7.67 -6.41
CA GLU A 216 11.69 6.87 -7.61
C GLU A 216 11.99 5.40 -7.30
N MET A 217 11.10 4.50 -7.74
CA MET A 217 11.27 3.07 -7.54
C MET A 217 12.57 2.58 -8.19
N PRO A 218 13.43 1.87 -7.44
CA PRO A 218 14.70 1.38 -7.99
C PRO A 218 14.56 0.13 -8.86
N GLY A 219 13.36 -0.44 -8.97
CA GLY A 219 13.05 -1.63 -9.73
C GLY A 219 11.60 -1.69 -10.14
N GLN A 220 11.08 -2.89 -10.38
CA GLN A 220 9.74 -3.13 -10.90
C GLN A 220 8.76 -3.57 -9.81
N ARG A 221 7.53 -3.15 -9.98
CA ARG A 221 6.35 -3.63 -9.26
C ARG A 221 5.53 -4.53 -10.18
N TYR A 222 5.20 -5.71 -9.70
CA TYR A 222 4.31 -6.64 -10.37
C TYR A 222 2.91 -6.51 -9.78
N ASP A 223 1.99 -5.96 -10.57
CA ASP A 223 0.58 -5.79 -10.18
C ASP A 223 -0.24 -6.97 -10.67
N ILE A 224 -0.85 -7.69 -9.75
CA ILE A 224 -1.72 -8.82 -10.04
C ILE A 224 -3.16 -8.32 -10.12
N GLY A 225 -3.56 -7.82 -11.28
CA GLY A 225 -4.88 -7.23 -11.49
C GLY A 225 -5.99 -8.22 -11.87
N ASP A 226 -5.63 -9.35 -12.49
CA ASP A 226 -6.53 -10.37 -13.01
C ASP A 226 -5.81 -11.73 -13.14
N LEU A 227 -6.53 -12.76 -13.64
CA LEU A 227 -6.00 -14.11 -13.80
C LEU A 227 -4.82 -14.18 -14.78
N ALA A 228 -4.83 -13.37 -15.83
CA ALA A 228 -3.76 -13.39 -16.83
C ALA A 228 -2.47 -12.80 -16.24
N SER A 229 -2.54 -11.66 -15.57
CA SER A 229 -1.41 -11.06 -14.87
C SER A 229 -0.88 -11.94 -13.72
N TYR A 230 -1.75 -12.66 -13.01
CA TYR A 230 -1.34 -13.63 -12.00
C TYR A 230 -0.51 -14.77 -12.60
N GLN A 231 -0.97 -15.36 -13.71
CA GLN A 231 -0.25 -16.43 -14.40
C GLN A 231 1.08 -15.97 -15.03
N GLU A 232 1.15 -14.71 -15.45
CA GLU A 232 2.38 -14.14 -15.98
C GLU A 232 3.38 -13.89 -14.86
N VAL A 233 2.95 -13.26 -13.77
CA VAL A 233 3.82 -12.98 -12.61
C VAL A 233 4.39 -14.26 -12.01
N GLU A 234 3.62 -15.35 -11.94
CA GLU A 234 4.10 -16.67 -11.50
C GLU A 234 5.33 -17.16 -12.30
N LYS A 235 5.45 -16.76 -13.58
CA LYS A 235 6.54 -17.17 -14.47
C LYS A 235 7.74 -16.23 -14.46
N VAL A 236 7.48 -14.91 -14.32
CA VAL A 236 8.50 -13.87 -14.56
C VAL A 236 9.02 -13.22 -13.29
N PHE A 237 8.33 -13.38 -12.16
CA PHE A 237 8.73 -12.74 -10.90
C PHE A 237 10.11 -13.21 -10.46
N GLN A 238 10.96 -12.27 -10.11
CA GLN A 238 12.26 -12.50 -9.50
C GLN A 238 12.29 -11.74 -8.17
N ALA A 239 12.47 -12.48 -7.10
CA ALA A 239 12.58 -11.88 -5.77
C ALA A 239 13.81 -10.96 -5.67
N PRO A 240 13.77 -9.94 -4.82
CA PRO A 240 14.94 -9.13 -4.51
C PRO A 240 16.12 -10.02 -4.12
N ASN A 241 17.33 -9.73 -4.63
CA ASN A 241 18.52 -10.41 -4.16
C ASN A 241 18.71 -10.08 -2.67
N GLN A 242 18.66 -11.10 -1.84
CA GLN A 242 19.03 -10.99 -0.42
C GLN A 242 20.57 -10.87 -0.35
N ASN A 243 21.09 -9.64 -0.37
CA ASN A 243 22.49 -9.35 -0.05
C ASN A 243 22.65 -8.97 1.41
#